data_22a481a623671cc6a98b24486cd86358
#
_entry.id   22a481a623671cc6a98b24486cd86358
#
_cell.length_a   1.000
_cell.length_b   1.000
_cell.length_c   1.000
_cell.angle_alpha   90.00
_cell.angle_beta   90.00
_cell.angle_gamma   90.00
#
_symmetry.space_group_name_H-M   'P 1'
#
loop_
_entity.id
_entity.type
_entity.pdbx_description
1 polymer ?
#
loop_
_entity_poly.entity_id
_entity_poly.type
_entity_poly.pdbx_seq_one_letter_code
_entity_poly.pdbx_strand_id
1 'polypeptide(L)'
;DLYSVKMYYDRLGRVVASQNSKQHAMRPQRFSYTLYDRSGRNVESGELESDAEPTDAIINSTDVRFPDNWSKKRYQVVRSVYTDPIYGEDEDDKVFLAFGSGQKNLRNRIATTLYQEVYDPSSKKYDHATHYSYDVHGNICQVVYDRPELEGIGHRFKKIEYDYNLITSQVNRMDYQSGNPDGYSLKYLYDSENRLEKVYYKSVGESESEWHELASYEYYRHGPLARMVLGDTLQGVDYAYTLQGWIKGVNLEEEQGEGVRQDVYGYTLQYNTEDYKPIGNSTFNPTVDAGAANLYNGNISAMTTKLMGKPSLSEGNFMGAQTRRFVYDELNRLKESMVQSNSPSASAYHTSYAYDANGNIIRLTRNDQNGAAMDNLTYHYAQDAYGKRINNRLLHVNDAVKGSEGPDIKNQGTYTPHKPS
;
A
#
# COMPACT_ATOMS: atom_id res chain seq x y z
N ASP A 1 -9.16 15.96 -25.16
CA ASP A 1 -8.71 16.14 -23.75
C ASP A 1 -7.80 15.00 -23.33
N LEU A 2 -6.58 15.33 -22.91
CA LEU A 2 -5.53 14.35 -22.52
C LEU A 2 -5.88 13.49 -21.29
N TYR A 3 -7.02 13.72 -20.65
CA TYR A 3 -7.43 13.07 -19.40
C TYR A 3 -8.90 12.61 -19.41
N SER A 4 -9.55 12.55 -20.58
CA SER A 4 -10.91 12.05 -20.66
C SER A 4 -10.93 10.51 -20.64
N VAL A 5 -11.88 9.95 -19.92
CA VAL A 5 -12.24 8.53 -19.98
C VAL A 5 -13.67 8.44 -20.51
N LYS A 6 -13.88 7.71 -21.59
CA LYS A 6 -15.19 7.34 -22.07
C LYS A 6 -15.62 6.05 -21.41
N MET A 7 -16.87 5.97 -20.98
CA MET A 7 -17.45 4.77 -20.39
C MET A 7 -18.70 4.37 -21.18
N TYR A 8 -18.86 3.07 -21.38
CA TYR A 8 -19.97 2.48 -22.12
C TYR A 8 -20.72 1.55 -21.18
N TYR A 9 -22.04 1.67 -21.18
CA TYR A 9 -22.91 0.99 -20.22
C TYR A 9 -23.88 0.04 -20.92
N ASP A 10 -24.18 -1.08 -20.28
CA ASP A 10 -25.24 -1.95 -20.74
C ASP A 10 -26.65 -1.44 -20.31
N ARG A 11 -27.69 -2.16 -20.68
CA ARG A 11 -29.09 -1.82 -20.34
C ARG A 11 -29.40 -1.82 -18.85
N LEU A 12 -28.55 -2.44 -18.04
CA LEU A 12 -28.65 -2.47 -16.58
C LEU A 12 -27.82 -1.37 -15.92
N GLY A 13 -27.19 -0.49 -16.71
CA GLY A 13 -26.34 0.61 -16.21
C GLY A 13 -24.97 0.16 -15.70
N ARG A 14 -24.51 -1.04 -16.05
CA ARG A 14 -23.18 -1.54 -15.68
C ARG A 14 -22.15 -1.14 -16.74
N VAL A 15 -20.95 -0.77 -16.31
CA VAL A 15 -19.83 -0.45 -17.22
C VAL A 15 -19.37 -1.73 -17.90
N VAL A 16 -19.53 -1.84 -19.20
CA VAL A 16 -19.09 -2.99 -20.02
C VAL A 16 -17.83 -2.70 -20.84
N ALA A 17 -17.56 -1.43 -21.12
CA ALA A 17 -16.32 -1.00 -21.73
C ALA A 17 -15.92 0.40 -21.27
N SER A 18 -14.62 0.70 -21.32
CA SER A 18 -14.08 2.04 -21.11
C SER A 18 -12.85 2.28 -21.98
N GLN A 19 -12.58 3.55 -22.29
CA GLN A 19 -11.42 3.94 -23.07
C GLN A 19 -10.81 5.22 -22.51
N ASN A 20 -9.54 5.19 -22.17
CA ASN A 20 -8.78 6.38 -21.82
C ASN A 20 -8.05 6.96 -23.06
N SER A 21 -7.50 8.17 -22.90
CA SER A 21 -6.82 8.86 -23.99
C SER A 21 -5.61 8.12 -24.56
N LYS A 22 -4.88 7.33 -23.76
CA LYS A 22 -3.76 6.51 -24.24
C LYS A 22 -4.27 5.35 -25.10
N GLN A 23 -5.30 4.66 -24.67
CA GLN A 23 -5.95 3.58 -25.42
C GLN A 23 -6.55 4.09 -26.73
N HIS A 24 -7.15 5.29 -26.71
CA HIS A 24 -7.68 5.94 -27.91
C HIS A 24 -6.59 6.29 -28.94
N ALA A 25 -5.40 6.65 -28.50
CA ALA A 25 -4.26 7.00 -29.36
C ALA A 25 -3.60 5.78 -30.01
N MET A 26 -3.83 4.57 -29.53
CA MET A 26 -3.27 3.33 -30.10
C MET A 26 -3.89 3.00 -31.46
N ARG A 27 -3.19 2.23 -32.28
CA ARG A 27 -3.66 1.74 -33.59
C ARG A 27 -3.30 0.26 -33.74
N PRO A 28 -4.28 -0.65 -33.72
CA PRO A 28 -5.72 -0.44 -33.46
C PRO A 28 -5.98 0.16 -32.07
N GLN A 29 -7.13 0.78 -31.87
CA GLN A 29 -7.53 1.35 -30.59
C GLN A 29 -7.71 0.23 -29.57
N ARG A 30 -7.46 0.54 -28.29
CA ARG A 30 -7.71 -0.38 -27.19
C ARG A 30 -8.84 0.12 -26.29
N PHE A 31 -9.50 -0.84 -25.64
CA PHE A 31 -10.58 -0.62 -24.71
C PHE A 31 -10.44 -1.60 -23.55
N SER A 32 -10.63 -1.13 -22.35
CA SER A 32 -10.87 -2.03 -21.20
C SER A 32 -12.31 -2.52 -21.27
N TYR A 33 -12.56 -3.80 -20.97
CA TYR A 33 -13.90 -4.36 -20.99
C TYR A 33 -14.18 -5.23 -19.77
N THR A 34 -15.45 -5.43 -19.48
CA THR A 34 -15.95 -6.29 -18.40
C THR A 34 -17.17 -7.06 -18.85
N LEU A 35 -17.17 -8.36 -18.62
CA LEU A 35 -18.32 -9.24 -18.82
C LEU A 35 -18.98 -9.61 -17.50
N TYR A 36 -20.27 -9.69 -17.52
CA TYR A 36 -21.08 -10.08 -16.36
C TYR A 36 -21.91 -11.31 -16.66
N ASP A 37 -22.09 -12.15 -15.66
CA ASP A 37 -23.04 -13.24 -15.73
C ASP A 37 -24.50 -12.76 -15.52
N ARG A 38 -25.44 -13.70 -15.57
CA ARG A 38 -26.88 -13.41 -15.36
C ARG A 38 -27.19 -12.89 -13.94
N SER A 39 -26.31 -13.17 -12.97
CA SER A 39 -26.43 -12.69 -11.59
C SER A 39 -25.75 -11.34 -11.37
N GLY A 40 -25.16 -10.74 -12.42
CA GLY A 40 -24.45 -9.47 -12.35
C GLY A 40 -23.02 -9.55 -11.81
N ARG A 41 -22.46 -10.77 -11.65
CA ARG A 41 -21.08 -10.96 -11.20
C ARG A 41 -20.12 -10.80 -12.37
N ASN A 42 -18.96 -10.17 -12.13
CA ASN A 42 -17.87 -10.09 -13.12
C ASN A 42 -17.31 -11.50 -13.39
N VAL A 43 -17.39 -11.96 -14.63
CA VAL A 43 -16.86 -13.26 -15.05
C VAL A 43 -15.62 -13.15 -15.93
N GLU A 44 -15.40 -11.98 -16.58
CA GLU A 44 -14.22 -11.72 -17.37
C GLU A 44 -13.96 -10.22 -17.47
N SER A 45 -12.70 -9.81 -17.39
CA SER A 45 -12.25 -8.45 -17.64
C SER A 45 -10.88 -8.46 -18.30
N GLY A 46 -10.60 -7.43 -19.09
CA GLY A 46 -9.32 -7.33 -19.78
C GLY A 46 -9.26 -6.10 -20.68
N GLU A 47 -8.31 -6.11 -21.57
CA GLU A 47 -8.15 -5.12 -22.62
C GLU A 47 -8.40 -5.77 -23.98
N LEU A 48 -9.07 -5.07 -24.89
CA LEU A 48 -9.32 -5.54 -26.26
C LEU A 48 -8.91 -4.51 -27.31
N GLU A 49 -8.62 -5.00 -28.51
CA GLU A 49 -8.39 -4.18 -29.70
C GLU A 49 -9.64 -4.12 -30.57
N SER A 50 -9.99 -2.91 -31.04
CA SER A 50 -11.04 -2.70 -32.02
C SER A 50 -10.70 -1.49 -32.90
N ASP A 51 -11.21 -1.48 -34.15
CA ASP A 51 -11.05 -0.34 -35.06
C ASP A 51 -12.07 0.77 -34.81
N ALA A 52 -13.14 0.47 -34.09
CA ALA A 52 -14.26 1.39 -33.86
C ALA A 52 -14.72 1.38 -32.41
N GLU A 53 -15.33 2.48 -31.97
CA GLU A 53 -16.03 2.54 -30.70
C GLU A 53 -17.22 1.57 -30.69
N PRO A 54 -17.59 0.99 -29.53
CA PRO A 54 -18.71 0.10 -29.46
C PRO A 54 -20.03 0.86 -29.66
N THR A 55 -20.92 0.30 -30.43
CA THR A 55 -22.28 0.84 -30.63
C THR A 55 -23.25 0.23 -29.59
N ASP A 56 -24.38 0.90 -29.35
CA ASP A 56 -25.44 0.37 -28.48
C ASP A 56 -25.91 -1.01 -28.91
N ALA A 57 -25.92 -1.30 -30.22
CA ALA A 57 -26.26 -2.61 -30.74
C ALA A 57 -25.25 -3.70 -30.34
N ILE A 58 -23.96 -3.35 -30.26
CA ILE A 58 -22.90 -4.26 -29.81
C ILE A 58 -23.01 -4.50 -28.30
N ILE A 59 -23.12 -3.42 -27.53
CA ILE A 59 -23.12 -3.44 -26.05
C ILE A 59 -24.39 -4.11 -25.49
N ASN A 60 -25.53 -3.80 -26.10
CA ASN A 60 -26.85 -4.27 -25.65
C ASN A 60 -27.33 -5.52 -26.41
N SER A 61 -26.47 -6.12 -27.22
CA SER A 61 -26.77 -7.37 -27.91
C SER A 61 -27.16 -8.44 -26.89
N THR A 62 -28.23 -9.13 -27.16
CA THR A 62 -28.57 -10.40 -26.48
C THR A 62 -27.73 -11.54 -27.04
N ASP A 63 -26.90 -11.25 -28.04
CA ASP A 63 -25.98 -12.20 -28.63
C ASP A 63 -24.85 -12.52 -27.65
N VAL A 64 -24.62 -13.78 -27.41
CA VAL A 64 -23.60 -14.33 -26.51
C VAL A 64 -22.16 -14.00 -26.98
N ARG A 65 -22.01 -13.33 -28.11
CA ARG A 65 -20.73 -13.06 -28.77
C ARG A 65 -20.03 -11.78 -28.35
N PHE A 66 -20.60 -10.92 -27.47
CA PHE A 66 -19.81 -9.84 -26.88
C PHE A 66 -18.76 -10.45 -25.94
N PRO A 67 -17.48 -10.04 -25.99
CA PRO A 67 -16.93 -9.00 -26.86
C PRO A 67 -16.38 -9.52 -28.21
N ASP A 68 -16.57 -10.81 -28.58
CA ASP A 68 -15.99 -11.42 -29.78
C ASP A 68 -16.52 -10.77 -31.08
N ASN A 69 -17.76 -10.29 -31.07
CA ASN A 69 -18.36 -9.59 -32.20
C ASN A 69 -17.77 -8.18 -32.42
N TRP A 70 -16.96 -7.69 -31.49
CA TRP A 70 -16.38 -6.33 -31.53
C TRP A 70 -14.85 -6.34 -31.46
N SER A 71 -14.23 -7.31 -30.72
CA SER A 71 -12.79 -7.37 -30.52
C SER A 71 -12.08 -8.10 -31.66
N LYS A 72 -10.93 -7.59 -32.05
CA LYS A 72 -9.97 -8.30 -32.91
C LYS A 72 -9.07 -9.22 -32.11
N LYS A 73 -8.65 -8.78 -30.94
CA LYS A 73 -7.74 -9.45 -30.04
C LYS A 73 -7.97 -8.98 -28.62
N ARG A 74 -7.76 -9.86 -27.65
CA ARG A 74 -7.91 -9.54 -26.22
C ARG A 74 -6.61 -9.82 -25.48
N TYR A 75 -6.31 -8.98 -24.48
CA TYR A 75 -5.08 -8.99 -23.71
C TYR A 75 -5.39 -8.85 -22.22
N GLN A 76 -4.45 -9.34 -21.40
CA GLN A 76 -4.50 -9.21 -19.93
C GLN A 76 -5.85 -9.66 -19.39
N VAL A 77 -6.34 -10.78 -19.91
CA VAL A 77 -7.67 -11.28 -19.62
C VAL A 77 -7.68 -12.00 -18.28
N VAL A 78 -8.46 -11.49 -17.34
CA VAL A 78 -8.78 -12.14 -16.07
C VAL A 78 -10.17 -12.74 -16.15
N ARG A 79 -10.30 -14.05 -15.88
CA ARG A 79 -11.59 -14.75 -15.86
C ARG A 79 -11.85 -15.31 -14.48
N SER A 80 -13.06 -15.07 -13.97
CA SER A 80 -13.54 -15.61 -12.69
C SER A 80 -14.54 -16.73 -12.94
N VAL A 81 -14.19 -17.94 -12.54
CA VAL A 81 -15.07 -19.12 -12.60
C VAL A 81 -15.75 -19.28 -11.25
N TYR A 82 -17.08 -19.36 -11.27
CA TYR A 82 -17.88 -19.47 -10.05
C TYR A 82 -18.51 -20.86 -9.97
N THR A 83 -18.72 -21.34 -8.77
CA THR A 83 -19.49 -22.55 -8.45
C THR A 83 -18.80 -23.87 -8.82
N ASP A 84 -18.21 -23.97 -10.00
CA ASP A 84 -17.64 -25.20 -10.51
C ASP A 84 -16.11 -25.12 -10.61
N PRO A 85 -15.39 -26.18 -10.25
CA PRO A 85 -13.94 -26.24 -10.49
C PRO A 85 -13.65 -26.29 -11.99
N ILE A 86 -12.43 -25.88 -12.38
CA ILE A 86 -12.02 -25.88 -13.79
C ILE A 86 -11.36 -27.19 -14.25
N TYR A 87 -11.01 -28.06 -13.31
CA TYR A 87 -10.42 -29.37 -13.62
C TYR A 87 -11.48 -30.36 -14.08
N GLY A 88 -11.10 -31.31 -14.92
CA GLY A 88 -11.97 -32.36 -15.40
C GLY A 88 -12.33 -33.39 -14.31
N GLU A 89 -13.15 -34.39 -14.69
CA GLU A 89 -13.49 -35.52 -13.82
C GLU A 89 -12.34 -36.54 -13.65
N ASP A 90 -11.22 -36.32 -14.33
CA ASP A 90 -10.05 -37.20 -14.27
C ASP A 90 -9.33 -37.04 -12.92
N GLU A 91 -9.22 -38.15 -12.19
CA GLU A 91 -8.51 -38.23 -10.91
C GLU A 91 -7.03 -37.82 -11.02
N ASP A 92 -6.47 -37.83 -12.23
CA ASP A 92 -5.09 -37.41 -12.54
C ASP A 92 -4.95 -35.90 -12.78
N ASP A 93 -6.00 -35.11 -12.66
CA ASP A 93 -5.91 -33.66 -12.84
C ASP A 93 -5.03 -33.03 -11.76
N LYS A 94 -3.96 -32.39 -12.20
CA LYS A 94 -2.95 -31.81 -11.31
C LYS A 94 -3.50 -30.76 -10.35
N VAL A 95 -4.52 -30.00 -10.76
CA VAL A 95 -5.18 -29.00 -9.90
C VAL A 95 -5.98 -29.70 -8.81
N PHE A 96 -6.71 -30.78 -9.15
CA PHE A 96 -7.45 -31.59 -8.18
C PHE A 96 -6.49 -32.16 -7.12
N LEU A 97 -5.37 -32.76 -7.57
CA LEU A 97 -4.37 -33.33 -6.69
C LEU A 97 -3.71 -32.30 -5.76
N ALA A 98 -3.55 -31.06 -6.23
CA ALA A 98 -3.00 -29.98 -5.41
C ALA A 98 -3.87 -29.67 -4.18
N PHE A 99 -5.19 -29.89 -4.25
CA PHE A 99 -6.11 -29.77 -3.10
C PHE A 99 -6.17 -31.05 -2.23
N GLY A 100 -5.66 -32.16 -2.71
CA GLY A 100 -5.72 -33.46 -2.04
C GLY A 100 -7.09 -34.14 -2.09
N SER A 101 -8.19 -33.40 -1.98
CA SER A 101 -9.58 -33.90 -2.04
C SER A 101 -10.50 -32.99 -2.88
N GLY A 102 -9.90 -32.18 -3.76
CA GLY A 102 -10.60 -31.20 -4.58
C GLY A 102 -11.09 -29.96 -3.79
N GLN A 103 -11.59 -29.00 -4.54
CA GLN A 103 -12.17 -27.77 -3.98
C GLN A 103 -13.54 -28.06 -3.33
N LYS A 104 -13.87 -27.33 -2.26
CA LYS A 104 -15.09 -27.52 -1.48
C LYS A 104 -15.89 -26.24 -1.36
N ASN A 105 -17.22 -26.37 -1.17
CA ASN A 105 -18.16 -25.29 -0.83
C ASN A 105 -18.16 -24.14 -1.85
N LEU A 106 -18.05 -24.43 -3.13
CA LEU A 106 -17.90 -23.45 -4.23
C LEU A 106 -19.21 -22.73 -4.62
N ARG A 107 -20.38 -23.21 -4.18
CA ARG A 107 -21.66 -22.67 -4.61
C ARG A 107 -21.73 -21.15 -4.45
N ASN A 108 -21.94 -20.44 -5.56
CA ASN A 108 -21.97 -18.98 -5.68
C ASN A 108 -20.67 -18.25 -5.25
N ARG A 109 -19.56 -18.96 -5.13
CA ARG A 109 -18.24 -18.41 -4.79
C ARG A 109 -17.28 -18.59 -5.96
N ILE A 110 -16.22 -17.78 -5.98
CA ILE A 110 -15.15 -17.92 -6.97
C ILE A 110 -14.42 -19.23 -6.71
N ALA A 111 -14.47 -20.15 -7.65
CA ALA A 111 -13.68 -21.37 -7.62
C ALA A 111 -12.25 -21.12 -8.11
N THR A 112 -12.12 -20.32 -9.19
CA THR A 112 -10.84 -20.06 -9.83
C THR A 112 -10.83 -18.68 -10.47
N THR A 113 -9.69 -17.99 -10.38
CA THR A 113 -9.35 -16.82 -11.19
C THR A 113 -8.25 -17.22 -12.15
N LEU A 114 -8.46 -17.03 -13.44
CA LEU A 114 -7.51 -17.35 -14.52
C LEU A 114 -6.95 -16.07 -15.12
N TYR A 115 -5.70 -16.08 -15.52
CA TYR A 115 -5.07 -14.99 -16.27
C TYR A 115 -4.48 -15.48 -17.58
N GLN A 116 -4.68 -14.70 -18.65
CA GLN A 116 -4.05 -14.90 -19.95
C GLN A 116 -3.54 -13.55 -20.46
N GLU A 117 -2.25 -13.46 -20.74
CA GLU A 117 -1.65 -12.24 -21.33
C GLU A 117 -2.23 -11.96 -22.72
N VAL A 118 -2.37 -13.01 -23.51
CA VAL A 118 -3.05 -12.97 -24.82
C VAL A 118 -4.14 -14.03 -24.82
N TYR A 119 -5.37 -13.61 -24.93
CA TYR A 119 -6.51 -14.52 -24.93
C TYR A 119 -6.59 -15.35 -26.20
N ASP A 120 -6.68 -16.65 -26.04
CA ASP A 120 -6.95 -17.61 -27.10
C ASP A 120 -8.24 -18.39 -26.80
N PRO A 121 -9.34 -18.14 -27.53
CA PRO A 121 -10.62 -18.83 -27.29
C PRO A 121 -10.58 -20.31 -27.61
N SER A 122 -9.59 -20.76 -28.43
CA SER A 122 -9.42 -22.17 -28.79
C SER A 122 -8.64 -22.97 -27.74
N SER A 123 -7.95 -22.27 -26.85
CA SER A 123 -7.09 -22.86 -25.82
C SER A 123 -7.76 -22.84 -24.44
N LYS A 124 -7.72 -23.98 -23.76
CA LYS A 124 -8.04 -24.07 -22.33
C LYS A 124 -6.87 -23.66 -21.43
N LYS A 125 -5.71 -23.33 -22.01
CA LYS A 125 -4.50 -22.95 -21.28
C LYS A 125 -4.64 -21.54 -20.70
N TYR A 126 -3.99 -21.32 -19.59
CA TYR A 126 -3.83 -20.01 -18.93
C TYR A 126 -2.35 -19.83 -18.56
N ASP A 127 -1.94 -18.58 -18.39
CA ASP A 127 -0.56 -18.29 -17.99
C ASP A 127 -0.39 -18.53 -16.50
N HIS A 128 -1.38 -18.13 -15.70
CA HIS A 128 -1.45 -18.49 -14.29
C HIS A 128 -2.89 -18.48 -13.77
N ALA A 129 -3.10 -19.16 -12.64
CA ALA A 129 -4.38 -19.23 -11.98
C ALA A 129 -4.25 -19.16 -10.46
N THR A 130 -5.34 -18.82 -9.82
CA THR A 130 -5.52 -18.96 -8.38
C THR A 130 -6.84 -19.70 -8.12
N HIS A 131 -6.75 -20.79 -7.41
CA HIS A 131 -7.87 -21.66 -7.09
C HIS A 131 -8.21 -21.55 -5.60
N TYR A 132 -9.50 -21.57 -5.26
CA TYR A 132 -10.00 -21.36 -3.90
C TYR A 132 -10.84 -22.55 -3.43
N SER A 133 -10.72 -22.91 -2.17
CA SER A 133 -11.61 -23.82 -1.47
C SER A 133 -12.12 -23.14 -0.20
N TYR A 134 -13.34 -23.45 0.20
CA TYR A 134 -14.00 -22.76 1.30
C TYR A 134 -14.41 -23.73 2.40
N ASP A 135 -14.46 -23.23 3.64
CA ASP A 135 -15.11 -23.92 4.74
C ASP A 135 -16.65 -23.84 4.65
N VAL A 136 -17.33 -24.43 5.63
CA VAL A 136 -18.80 -24.42 5.69
C VAL A 136 -19.40 -23.03 5.95
N HIS A 137 -18.62 -22.12 6.57
CA HIS A 137 -19.02 -20.74 6.86
C HIS A 137 -18.79 -19.81 5.68
N GLY A 138 -17.95 -20.23 4.72
CA GLY A 138 -17.61 -19.44 3.54
C GLY A 138 -16.27 -18.71 3.64
N ASN A 139 -15.48 -19.01 4.64
CA ASN A 139 -14.10 -18.53 4.71
C ASN A 139 -13.22 -19.33 3.72
N ILE A 140 -12.24 -18.69 3.13
CA ILE A 140 -11.26 -19.37 2.26
C ILE A 140 -10.37 -20.26 3.12
N CYS A 141 -10.53 -21.59 3.03
CA CYS A 141 -9.71 -22.53 3.80
C CYS A 141 -8.48 -23.05 3.05
N GLN A 142 -8.48 -23.00 1.71
CA GLN A 142 -7.30 -23.32 0.90
C GLN A 142 -7.22 -22.39 -0.30
N VAL A 143 -5.99 -21.96 -0.63
CA VAL A 143 -5.64 -21.22 -1.84
C VAL A 143 -4.53 -21.97 -2.53
N VAL A 144 -4.68 -22.24 -3.82
CA VAL A 144 -3.62 -22.84 -4.65
C VAL A 144 -3.28 -21.87 -5.77
N TYR A 145 -2.06 -21.39 -5.78
CA TYR A 145 -1.47 -20.63 -6.89
C TYR A 145 -0.92 -21.62 -7.91
N ASP A 146 -1.38 -21.55 -9.15
CA ASP A 146 -0.95 -22.37 -10.27
C ASP A 146 -0.14 -21.52 -11.26
N ARG A 147 1.11 -21.93 -11.49
CA ARG A 147 2.08 -21.32 -12.38
C ARG A 147 2.62 -22.38 -13.35
N PRO A 148 1.93 -22.68 -14.45
CA PRO A 148 2.33 -23.74 -15.38
C PRO A 148 3.76 -23.58 -15.91
N GLU A 149 4.25 -22.36 -16.06
CA GLU A 149 5.61 -22.05 -16.49
C GLU A 149 6.71 -22.57 -15.56
N LEU A 150 6.37 -22.79 -14.28
CA LEU A 150 7.31 -23.28 -13.26
C LEU A 150 7.25 -24.82 -13.08
N GLU A 151 6.46 -25.52 -13.90
CA GLU A 151 6.31 -26.99 -13.82
C GLU A 151 7.64 -27.70 -14.00
N GLY A 152 8.48 -27.24 -14.95
CA GLY A 152 9.78 -27.84 -15.26
C GLY A 152 10.79 -27.85 -14.11
N ILE A 153 10.60 -26.99 -13.11
CA ILE A 153 11.43 -26.90 -11.90
C ILE A 153 10.68 -27.37 -10.64
N GLY A 154 9.49 -27.98 -10.79
CA GLY A 154 8.72 -28.55 -9.69
C GLY A 154 8.00 -27.54 -8.80
N HIS A 155 7.85 -26.27 -9.22
CA HIS A 155 7.25 -25.20 -8.45
C HIS A 155 5.92 -24.67 -9.02
N ARG A 156 5.22 -25.49 -9.81
CA ARG A 156 3.95 -25.11 -10.44
C ARG A 156 2.91 -24.68 -9.41
N PHE A 157 2.71 -25.47 -8.35
CA PHE A 157 1.68 -25.23 -7.35
C PHE A 157 2.29 -24.71 -6.04
N LYS A 158 1.70 -23.63 -5.52
CA LYS A 158 1.96 -23.12 -4.18
C LYS A 158 0.66 -23.06 -3.41
N LYS A 159 0.59 -23.77 -2.28
CA LYS A 159 -0.63 -23.93 -1.48
C LYS A 159 -0.53 -23.16 -0.17
N ILE A 160 -1.62 -22.50 0.19
CA ILE A 160 -1.85 -21.94 1.52
C ILE A 160 -3.10 -22.60 2.10
N GLU A 161 -3.03 -23.01 3.35
CA GLU A 161 -4.14 -23.59 4.11
C GLU A 161 -4.40 -22.75 5.35
N TYR A 162 -5.67 -22.50 5.64
CA TYR A 162 -6.11 -21.72 6.80
C TYR A 162 -6.97 -22.59 7.71
N ASP A 163 -6.69 -22.52 9.00
CA ASP A 163 -7.56 -23.02 10.06
C ASP A 163 -8.21 -21.84 10.80
N TYR A 164 -9.52 -21.91 10.96
CA TYR A 164 -10.33 -20.85 11.54
C TYR A 164 -10.96 -21.26 12.86
N ASN A 165 -11.09 -20.30 13.76
CA ASN A 165 -11.97 -20.44 14.92
C ASN A 165 -13.42 -20.52 14.39
N LEU A 166 -14.13 -21.59 14.74
CA LEU A 166 -15.48 -21.88 14.26
C LEU A 166 -16.54 -20.87 14.73
N ILE A 167 -16.26 -20.13 15.81
CA ILE A 167 -17.20 -19.15 16.39
C ILE A 167 -16.93 -17.75 15.86
N THR A 168 -15.65 -17.33 15.86
CA THR A 168 -15.26 -15.95 15.55
C THR A 168 -14.84 -15.76 14.10
N SER A 169 -14.60 -16.85 13.35
CA SER A 169 -14.01 -16.85 12.00
C SER A 169 -12.63 -16.19 11.91
N GLN A 170 -11.93 -16.10 13.04
CA GLN A 170 -10.54 -15.64 13.07
C GLN A 170 -9.60 -16.77 12.65
N VAL A 171 -8.52 -16.41 11.98
CA VAL A 171 -7.49 -17.39 11.56
C VAL A 171 -6.68 -17.81 12.78
N ASN A 172 -6.75 -19.08 13.17
CA ASN A 172 -5.89 -19.66 14.23
C ASN A 172 -4.51 -20.01 13.67
N ARG A 173 -4.47 -20.54 12.44
CA ARG A 173 -3.25 -21.01 11.81
C ARG A 173 -3.30 -20.82 10.29
N MET A 174 -2.14 -20.52 9.73
CA MET A 174 -1.91 -20.48 8.28
C MET A 174 -0.69 -21.36 7.98
N ASP A 175 -0.84 -22.31 7.07
CA ASP A 175 0.23 -23.16 6.59
C ASP A 175 0.54 -22.85 5.13
N TYR A 176 1.76 -22.42 4.85
CA TYR A 176 2.27 -22.28 3.49
C TYR A 176 3.08 -23.49 3.11
N GLN A 177 2.75 -24.13 1.97
CA GLN A 177 3.51 -25.25 1.42
C GLN A 177 3.79 -26.36 2.45
N SER A 178 2.77 -26.76 3.21
CA SER A 178 2.91 -27.82 4.24
C SER A 178 3.57 -29.07 3.66
N GLY A 179 4.63 -29.53 4.30
CA GLY A 179 5.40 -30.70 3.88
C GLY A 179 6.45 -30.48 2.77
N ASN A 180 6.57 -29.25 2.24
CA ASN A 180 7.60 -28.92 1.25
C ASN A 180 8.77 -28.17 1.92
N PRO A 181 9.99 -28.23 1.35
CA PRO A 181 11.18 -27.60 1.95
C PRO A 181 11.09 -26.08 2.14
N ASP A 182 10.28 -25.40 1.35
CA ASP A 182 10.02 -23.96 1.44
C ASP A 182 8.78 -23.62 2.27
N GLY A 183 8.22 -24.61 2.99
CA GLY A 183 7.04 -24.46 3.79
C GLY A 183 7.29 -23.78 5.13
N TYR A 184 6.25 -23.16 5.67
CA TYR A 184 6.22 -22.61 7.02
C TYR A 184 4.78 -22.49 7.53
N SER A 185 4.66 -22.35 8.84
CA SER A 185 3.37 -22.13 9.50
C SER A 185 3.39 -20.85 10.32
N LEU A 186 2.26 -20.15 10.34
CA LEU A 186 1.98 -19.06 11.26
C LEU A 186 0.82 -19.44 12.16
N LYS A 187 0.94 -19.14 13.45
CA LYS A 187 -0.11 -19.35 14.46
C LYS A 187 -0.45 -18.02 15.09
N TYR A 188 -1.73 -17.75 15.22
CA TYR A 188 -2.26 -16.51 15.74
C TYR A 188 -2.98 -16.75 17.07
N LEU A 189 -2.69 -15.95 18.08
CA LEU A 189 -3.42 -15.92 19.34
C LEU A 189 -4.12 -14.57 19.47
N TYR A 190 -5.30 -14.61 20.08
CA TYR A 190 -6.15 -13.45 20.28
C TYR A 190 -6.49 -13.29 21.75
N ASP A 191 -6.63 -12.05 22.18
CA ASP A 191 -7.08 -11.74 23.53
C ASP A 191 -8.60 -11.95 23.70
N SER A 192 -9.10 -11.70 24.91
CA SER A 192 -10.53 -11.84 25.25
C SER A 192 -11.45 -10.89 24.47
N GLU A 193 -10.90 -9.84 23.85
CA GLU A 193 -11.60 -8.85 23.02
C GLU A 193 -11.46 -9.13 21.53
N ASN A 194 -10.92 -10.32 21.18
CA ASN A 194 -10.68 -10.77 19.81
C ASN A 194 -9.65 -9.92 19.03
N ARG A 195 -8.72 -9.26 19.73
CA ARG A 195 -7.61 -8.54 19.12
C ARG A 195 -6.40 -9.48 19.04
N LEU A 196 -5.57 -9.32 18.02
CA LEU A 196 -4.37 -10.14 17.83
C LEU A 196 -3.38 -9.89 18.98
N GLU A 197 -3.07 -10.92 19.77
CA GLU A 197 -2.16 -10.84 20.91
C GLU A 197 -0.76 -11.34 20.55
N LYS A 198 -0.65 -12.46 19.81
CA LYS A 198 0.64 -13.04 19.43
C LYS A 198 0.60 -13.69 18.06
N VAL A 199 1.74 -13.62 17.39
CA VAL A 199 2.01 -14.36 16.15
C VAL A 199 3.24 -15.24 16.37
N TYR A 200 3.11 -16.51 16.04
CA TYR A 200 4.21 -17.46 16.07
C TYR A 200 4.54 -17.95 14.66
N TYR A 201 5.78 -18.28 14.44
CA TYR A 201 6.32 -18.87 13.22
C TYR A 201 6.93 -20.23 13.51
N LYS A 202 6.80 -21.16 12.56
CA LYS A 202 7.45 -22.46 12.59
C LYS A 202 7.89 -22.86 11.17
N SER A 203 9.13 -23.28 11.02
CA SER A 203 9.65 -23.85 9.76
C SER A 203 9.18 -25.29 9.55
N VAL A 204 9.24 -25.74 8.30
CA VAL A 204 9.05 -27.15 7.96
C VAL A 204 10.17 -27.99 8.62
N GLY A 205 9.78 -29.14 9.20
CA GLY A 205 10.70 -30.04 9.89
C GLY A 205 10.86 -29.79 11.37
N GLU A 206 10.43 -28.64 11.88
CA GLU A 206 10.36 -28.37 13.32
C GLU A 206 9.16 -29.06 13.95
N SER A 207 9.31 -29.49 15.22
CA SER A 207 8.24 -30.15 15.97
C SER A 207 7.12 -29.17 16.38
N GLU A 208 5.96 -29.67 16.79
CA GLU A 208 4.85 -28.83 17.29
C GLU A 208 5.20 -28.05 18.57
N SER A 209 6.31 -28.37 19.24
CA SER A 209 6.80 -27.61 20.40
C SER A 209 7.76 -26.47 20.05
N GLU A 210 8.22 -26.39 18.80
CA GLU A 210 9.25 -25.44 18.34
C GLU A 210 8.64 -24.22 17.63
N TRP A 211 7.66 -23.57 18.26
CA TRP A 211 7.11 -22.31 17.77
C TRP A 211 7.96 -21.13 18.25
N HIS A 212 8.39 -20.29 17.33
CA HIS A 212 9.13 -19.05 17.59
C HIS A 212 8.17 -17.86 17.61
N GLU A 213 8.21 -17.05 18.65
CA GLU A 213 7.40 -15.83 18.72
C GLU A 213 7.92 -14.82 17.68
N LEU A 214 7.08 -14.49 16.69
CA LEU A 214 7.39 -13.54 15.65
C LEU A 214 7.02 -12.12 16.04
N ALA A 215 5.90 -11.96 16.73
CA ALA A 215 5.44 -10.70 17.28
C ALA A 215 4.46 -10.90 18.42
N SER A 216 4.45 -9.97 19.37
CA SER A 216 3.40 -9.83 20.39
C SER A 216 2.89 -8.40 20.44
N TYR A 217 1.62 -8.24 20.85
CA TYR A 217 0.87 -6.99 20.82
C TYR A 217 0.18 -6.75 22.15
N GLU A 218 0.35 -5.56 22.69
CA GLU A 218 -0.33 -5.11 23.90
C GLU A 218 -1.21 -3.92 23.58
N TYR A 219 -2.37 -3.84 24.21
CA TYR A 219 -3.35 -2.81 23.91
C TYR A 219 -3.70 -2.00 25.15
N TYR A 220 -3.93 -0.73 24.96
CA TYR A 220 -4.57 0.08 25.99
C TYR A 220 -5.98 -0.46 26.29
N ARG A 221 -6.45 -0.30 27.54
CA ARG A 221 -7.80 -0.72 27.95
C ARG A 221 -8.93 -0.11 27.12
N HIS A 222 -8.69 1.03 26.50
CA HIS A 222 -9.65 1.70 25.62
C HIS A 222 -9.51 1.33 24.13
N GLY A 223 -8.65 0.37 23.78
CA GLY A 223 -8.62 -0.31 22.47
C GLY A 223 -7.36 -0.15 21.64
N PRO A 224 -6.72 1.04 21.49
CA PRO A 224 -5.56 1.22 20.62
C PRO A 224 -4.35 0.37 21.03
N LEU A 225 -3.48 0.05 20.06
CA LEU A 225 -2.22 -0.66 20.26
C LEU A 225 -1.29 0.17 21.15
N ALA A 226 -0.86 -0.41 22.28
CA ALA A 226 0.07 0.25 23.22
C ALA A 226 1.52 -0.11 22.91
N ARG A 227 1.78 -1.39 22.65
CA ARG A 227 3.12 -1.92 22.38
C ARG A 227 3.08 -3.07 21.39
N MET A 228 4.09 -3.15 20.54
CA MET A 228 4.37 -4.31 19.70
C MET A 228 5.83 -4.72 19.94
N VAL A 229 6.06 -6.01 20.21
CA VAL A 229 7.42 -6.58 20.30
C VAL A 229 7.62 -7.48 19.08
N LEU A 230 8.72 -7.32 18.38
CA LEU A 230 9.07 -8.08 17.19
C LEU A 230 10.21 -9.06 17.51
N GLY A 231 10.12 -10.26 16.91
CA GLY A 231 11.20 -11.23 16.87
C GLY A 231 11.72 -11.64 18.24
N ASP A 232 10.85 -12.09 19.15
CA ASP A 232 11.23 -12.59 20.47
C ASP A 232 12.22 -11.64 21.19
N THR A 233 11.77 -10.42 21.49
CA THR A 233 12.55 -9.34 22.12
C THR A 233 13.57 -8.61 21.24
N LEU A 234 13.55 -8.80 19.92
CA LEU A 234 14.48 -8.08 19.02
C LEU A 234 14.25 -6.57 19.05
N GLN A 235 13.00 -6.13 18.98
CA GLN A 235 12.63 -4.72 18.98
C GLN A 235 11.23 -4.52 19.59
N GLY A 236 11.12 -3.64 20.56
CA GLY A 236 9.84 -3.09 21.03
C GLY A 236 9.46 -1.84 20.23
N VAL A 237 8.17 -1.63 20.02
CA VAL A 237 7.63 -0.40 19.43
C VAL A 237 6.47 0.05 20.30
N ASP A 238 6.63 1.18 20.97
CA ASP A 238 5.65 1.75 21.87
C ASP A 238 4.87 2.89 21.22
N TYR A 239 3.57 2.97 21.49
CA TYR A 239 2.67 3.93 20.91
C TYR A 239 1.95 4.74 21.99
N ALA A 240 1.89 6.05 21.82
CA ALA A 240 1.05 6.93 22.62
C ALA A 240 0.07 7.69 21.74
N TYR A 241 -1.13 7.99 22.29
CA TYR A 241 -2.19 8.65 21.53
C TYR A 241 -2.79 9.81 22.35
N THR A 242 -3.29 10.81 21.63
CA THR A 242 -4.14 11.85 22.21
C THR A 242 -5.53 11.29 22.56
N LEU A 243 -6.34 12.07 23.29
CA LEU A 243 -7.74 11.69 23.57
C LEU A 243 -8.59 11.54 22.29
N GLN A 244 -8.22 12.21 21.21
CA GLN A 244 -8.89 12.11 19.90
C GLN A 244 -8.46 10.87 19.12
N GLY A 245 -7.48 10.09 19.62
CA GLY A 245 -6.93 8.93 18.95
C GLY A 245 -5.83 9.25 17.94
N TRP A 246 -5.31 10.48 17.92
CA TRP A 246 -4.17 10.83 17.07
C TRP A 246 -2.88 10.32 17.70
N ILE A 247 -1.93 9.87 16.87
CA ILE A 247 -0.62 9.45 17.38
C ILE A 247 0.07 10.62 18.07
N LYS A 248 0.45 10.41 19.32
CA LYS A 248 1.21 11.38 20.10
C LYS A 248 2.71 11.10 20.05
N GLY A 249 3.08 9.83 20.00
CA GLY A 249 4.48 9.43 19.90
C GLY A 249 4.68 7.95 19.67
N VAL A 250 5.89 7.64 19.24
CA VAL A 250 6.38 6.28 19.00
C VAL A 250 7.82 6.20 19.57
N ASN A 251 8.10 5.16 20.38
CA ASN A 251 9.43 4.84 20.90
C ASN A 251 10.12 6.01 21.64
N LEU A 252 9.56 6.49 22.73
CA LEU A 252 10.12 7.63 23.45
C LEU A 252 10.50 7.33 24.90
N GLU A 253 10.21 6.15 25.40
CA GLU A 253 10.66 5.73 26.70
C GLU A 253 12.13 5.29 26.62
N GLU A 254 12.95 5.74 27.57
CA GLU A 254 14.38 5.39 27.61
C GLU A 254 14.60 3.97 28.13
N GLU A 255 13.63 3.43 28.87
CA GLU A 255 13.67 2.08 29.43
C GLU A 255 12.83 1.11 28.60
N GLN A 256 13.50 0.28 27.84
CA GLN A 256 12.90 -0.92 27.26
C GLN A 256 12.85 -2.00 28.37
N GLY A 257 11.79 -2.85 28.35
CA GLY A 257 11.70 -4.00 29.25
C GLY A 257 12.92 -4.93 29.17
N GLU A 258 13.18 -5.71 30.21
CA GLU A 258 14.32 -6.64 30.26
C GLU A 258 14.45 -7.45 28.97
N GLY A 259 15.64 -7.39 28.33
CA GLY A 259 15.98 -8.17 27.14
C GLY A 259 15.64 -7.52 25.79
N VAL A 260 14.89 -6.43 25.75
CA VAL A 260 14.56 -5.74 24.47
C VAL A 260 15.66 -4.74 24.13
N ARG A 261 16.05 -4.69 22.85
CA ARG A 261 17.08 -3.75 22.38
C ARG A 261 16.54 -2.32 22.40
N GLN A 262 17.49 -1.38 22.62
CA GLN A 262 17.21 0.05 22.67
C GLN A 262 16.69 0.56 21.31
N ASP A 263 15.74 1.49 21.32
CA ASP A 263 15.13 2.04 20.12
C ASP A 263 16.14 2.83 19.28
N VAL A 264 16.18 2.51 17.99
CA VAL A 264 17.04 3.23 17.02
C VAL A 264 16.44 4.58 16.65
N TYR A 265 15.12 4.67 16.66
CA TYR A 265 14.36 5.86 16.24
C TYR A 265 13.07 6.00 17.08
N GLY A 266 12.84 7.22 17.53
CA GLY A 266 11.60 7.60 18.19
C GLY A 266 11.17 9.01 17.82
N TYR A 267 9.86 9.30 17.96
CA TYR A 267 9.34 10.65 17.72
C TYR A 267 8.12 10.96 18.56
N THR A 268 7.90 12.26 18.83
CA THR A 268 6.62 12.78 19.32
C THR A 268 6.03 13.78 18.36
N LEU A 269 4.70 13.83 18.33
CA LEU A 269 3.91 14.81 17.59
C LEU A 269 3.19 15.72 18.57
N GLN A 270 3.23 17.02 18.32
CA GLN A 270 2.47 18.00 19.05
C GLN A 270 1.41 18.62 18.12
N TYR A 271 0.19 18.70 18.61
CA TYR A 271 -0.94 19.38 17.96
C TYR A 271 -1.25 20.69 18.67
N ASN A 272 -1.30 20.65 20.00
CA ASN A 272 -1.42 21.82 20.88
C ASN A 272 -0.68 21.55 22.21
N THR A 273 -0.59 22.55 23.06
CA THR A 273 0.19 22.45 24.32
C THR A 273 -0.45 21.57 25.39
N GLU A 274 -1.72 21.18 25.22
CA GLU A 274 -2.50 20.36 26.19
C GLU A 274 -3.05 19.08 25.53
N ASP A 275 -2.47 18.62 24.44
CA ASP A 275 -2.98 17.51 23.63
C ASP A 275 -2.77 16.12 24.25
N TYR A 276 -1.97 16.02 25.34
CA TYR A 276 -1.63 14.75 25.94
C TYR A 276 -1.53 14.85 27.46
N LYS A 277 -2.07 13.85 28.14
CA LYS A 277 -1.82 13.57 29.57
C LYS A 277 -1.50 12.08 29.72
N PRO A 278 -0.42 11.70 30.44
CA PRO A 278 -0.11 10.32 30.72
C PRO A 278 -1.28 9.57 31.34
N ILE A 279 -1.51 8.35 30.93
CA ILE A 279 -2.53 7.46 31.50
C ILE A 279 -1.85 6.53 32.51
N GLY A 280 -2.36 6.51 33.74
CA GLY A 280 -1.84 5.68 34.80
C GLY A 280 -0.44 6.10 35.26
N ASN A 281 0.47 5.13 35.40
CA ASN A 281 1.85 5.35 35.83
C ASN A 281 2.84 5.50 34.65
N SER A 282 2.36 5.85 33.44
CA SER A 282 3.24 6.03 32.28
C SER A 282 4.26 7.13 32.58
N THR A 283 5.53 6.83 32.33
CA THR A 283 6.65 7.77 32.40
C THR A 283 6.77 8.61 31.12
N PHE A 284 5.99 8.28 30.09
CA PHE A 284 5.96 9.00 28.83
C PHE A 284 5.50 10.45 29.03
N ASN A 285 6.44 11.37 28.99
CA ASN A 285 6.19 12.80 29.11
C ASN A 285 6.84 13.55 27.93
N PRO A 286 6.10 13.72 26.81
CA PRO A 286 6.64 14.33 25.60
C PRO A 286 7.04 15.78 25.82
N THR A 287 8.15 16.18 25.24
CA THR A 287 8.58 17.60 25.23
C THR A 287 7.54 18.44 24.51
N VAL A 288 7.03 19.47 25.17
CA VAL A 288 6.11 20.45 24.61
C VAL A 288 6.91 21.66 24.12
N ASP A 289 6.78 21.99 22.84
CA ASP A 289 7.30 23.24 22.29
C ASP A 289 6.25 24.36 22.47
N ALA A 290 6.46 25.20 23.48
CA ALA A 290 5.57 26.34 23.76
C ALA A 290 5.52 27.41 22.66
N GLY A 291 6.48 27.39 21.72
CA GLY A 291 6.48 28.32 20.58
C GLY A 291 5.79 27.78 19.34
N ALA A 292 5.33 26.51 19.35
CA ALA A 292 4.52 25.95 18.28
C ALA A 292 3.06 26.44 18.40
N ALA A 293 2.38 26.58 17.26
CA ALA A 293 0.97 26.99 17.24
C ALA A 293 0.06 25.90 17.83
N ASN A 294 -1.01 26.28 18.51
CA ASN A 294 -2.04 25.34 18.93
C ASN A 294 -2.98 25.04 17.76
N LEU A 295 -2.97 23.82 17.24
CA LEU A 295 -3.75 23.36 16.10
C LEU A 295 -4.73 22.26 16.57
N TYR A 296 -6.04 22.54 16.42
CA TYR A 296 -7.11 21.66 16.89
C TYR A 296 -7.79 20.89 15.75
N ASN A 297 -7.26 21.01 14.54
CA ASN A 297 -7.80 20.40 13.32
C ASN A 297 -7.08 19.12 12.91
N GLY A 298 -6.16 18.61 13.74
CA GLY A 298 -5.36 17.43 13.45
C GLY A 298 -4.05 17.70 12.71
N ASN A 299 -3.77 18.95 12.37
CA ASN A 299 -2.46 19.32 11.83
C ASN A 299 -1.39 19.26 12.93
N ILE A 300 -0.21 18.73 12.58
CA ILE A 300 0.93 18.62 13.49
C ILE A 300 1.58 19.99 13.62
N SER A 301 1.64 20.55 14.82
CA SER A 301 2.28 21.85 15.08
C SER A 301 3.79 21.74 15.30
N ALA A 302 4.22 20.64 15.93
CA ALA A 302 5.63 20.31 16.08
C ALA A 302 5.88 18.80 16.10
N MET A 303 7.10 18.41 15.73
CA MET A 303 7.56 17.03 15.80
C MET A 303 8.94 17.03 16.45
N THR A 304 9.13 16.22 17.47
CA THR A 304 10.44 15.95 18.07
C THR A 304 10.89 14.57 17.67
N THR A 305 12.08 14.45 17.11
CA THR A 305 12.69 13.18 16.71
C THR A 305 13.93 12.90 17.55
N LYS A 306 14.15 11.61 17.86
CA LYS A 306 15.33 11.12 18.55
C LYS A 306 15.92 9.98 17.72
N LEU A 307 17.21 10.04 17.42
CA LEU A 307 17.94 9.01 16.66
C LEU A 307 19.04 8.43 17.55
N MET A 308 19.22 7.11 17.51
CA MET A 308 20.40 6.49 18.07
C MET A 308 21.62 6.91 17.24
N GLY A 309 22.62 7.51 17.87
CA GLY A 309 23.90 7.82 17.25
C GLY A 309 24.65 6.54 16.87
N LYS A 310 25.63 6.62 15.96
CA LYS A 310 26.54 5.49 15.71
C LYS A 310 27.09 5.00 17.04
N PRO A 311 27.02 3.68 17.33
CA PRO A 311 27.71 3.15 18.50
C PRO A 311 29.22 3.38 18.30
N SER A 312 29.77 4.44 18.89
CA SER A 312 31.16 4.40 19.29
C SER A 312 31.22 3.34 20.41
N LEU A 313 32.18 2.46 20.38
CA LEU A 313 32.32 1.25 21.22
C LEU A 313 32.20 1.46 22.74
N SER A 314 31.69 2.55 23.23
CA SER A 314 31.41 2.91 24.59
C SER A 314 30.13 3.74 24.67
N GLU A 315 29.04 3.12 25.11
CA GLU A 315 27.75 3.69 25.53
C GLU A 315 26.99 4.51 24.48
N GLY A 316 25.74 4.07 24.23
CA GLY A 316 24.82 4.60 23.24
C GLY A 316 24.56 6.10 23.37
N ASN A 317 25.32 6.89 22.62
CA ASN A 317 25.08 8.31 22.47
C ASN A 317 23.95 8.51 21.47
N PHE A 318 22.76 8.84 21.95
CA PHE A 318 21.71 9.39 21.09
C PHE A 318 22.17 10.72 20.50
N MET A 319 21.97 10.91 19.21
CA MET A 319 21.94 12.28 18.66
C MET A 319 20.82 13.00 19.39
N GLY A 320 21.13 14.17 19.97
CA GLY A 320 20.17 14.93 20.77
C GLY A 320 18.82 15.09 20.07
N ALA A 321 17.76 15.14 20.86
CA ALA A 321 16.42 15.33 20.32
C ALA A 321 16.33 16.60 19.46
N GLN A 322 15.77 16.45 18.25
CA GLN A 322 15.58 17.58 17.36
C GLN A 322 14.08 17.88 17.23
N THR A 323 13.68 19.09 17.60
CA THR A 323 12.28 19.55 17.45
C THR A 323 12.13 20.39 16.21
N ARG A 324 11.11 20.07 15.40
CA ARG A 324 10.74 20.78 14.17
C ARG A 324 9.32 21.31 14.29
N ARG A 325 9.14 22.61 14.08
CA ARG A 325 7.83 23.28 14.01
C ARG A 325 7.31 23.30 12.59
N PHE A 326 5.99 23.29 12.45
CA PHE A 326 5.31 23.38 11.17
C PHE A 326 4.34 24.55 11.16
N VAL A 327 4.31 25.28 10.07
CA VAL A 327 3.38 26.37 9.82
C VAL A 327 2.56 26.04 8.57
N TYR A 328 1.26 26.28 8.67
CA TYR A 328 0.32 25.96 7.59
C TYR A 328 -0.32 27.26 7.05
N ASP A 329 -0.78 27.19 5.80
CA ASP A 329 -1.60 28.23 5.21
C ASP A 329 -3.09 28.03 5.56
N GLU A 330 -3.95 28.92 5.09
CA GLU A 330 -5.41 28.91 5.34
C GLU A 330 -6.11 27.66 4.75
N LEU A 331 -5.47 26.97 3.80
CA LEU A 331 -5.94 25.73 3.19
C LEU A 331 -5.33 24.48 3.84
N ASN A 332 -4.70 24.63 5.01
CA ASN A 332 -3.99 23.55 5.72
C ASN A 332 -2.83 22.92 4.94
N ARG A 333 -2.19 23.66 4.02
CA ARG A 333 -0.99 23.20 3.32
C ARG A 333 0.25 23.66 4.09
N LEU A 334 1.28 22.82 4.13
CA LEU A 334 2.53 23.13 4.81
C LEU A 334 3.20 24.35 4.15
N LYS A 335 3.34 25.44 4.88
CA LYS A 335 3.97 26.67 4.42
C LYS A 335 5.43 26.76 4.83
N GLU A 336 5.74 26.40 6.07
CA GLU A 336 7.09 26.46 6.61
C GLU A 336 7.38 25.31 7.56
N SER A 337 8.64 24.90 7.62
CA SER A 337 9.15 23.93 8.57
C SER A 337 10.48 24.47 9.13
N MET A 338 10.55 24.61 10.45
CA MET A 338 11.70 25.20 11.14
C MET A 338 12.21 24.26 12.23
N VAL A 339 13.51 24.04 12.30
CA VAL A 339 14.11 23.31 13.42
C VAL A 339 14.32 24.26 14.58
N GLN A 340 13.75 23.91 15.75
CA GLN A 340 14.09 24.53 17.00
C GLN A 340 15.37 23.82 17.50
N SER A 341 16.50 24.40 17.31
CA SER A 341 17.74 23.77 17.74
C SER A 341 18.58 24.69 18.61
N ASN A 342 19.45 24.08 19.43
CA ASN A 342 20.63 24.70 19.95
C ASN A 342 21.68 24.98 18.82
N SER A 343 21.23 25.03 17.57
CA SER A 343 22.02 25.29 16.38
C SER A 343 22.56 26.72 16.40
N PRO A 344 23.74 26.98 15.89
CA PRO A 344 24.31 28.29 15.81
C PRO A 344 23.55 29.29 14.93
N SER A 345 22.58 28.81 14.15
CA SER A 345 21.75 29.63 13.28
C SER A 345 20.27 29.34 13.46
N ALA A 346 19.44 30.38 13.66
CA ALA A 346 17.98 30.28 13.74
C ALA A 346 17.35 29.83 12.42
N SER A 347 18.07 29.92 11.30
CA SER A 347 17.63 29.50 9.96
C SER A 347 18.14 28.11 9.55
N ALA A 348 18.83 27.38 10.46
CA ALA A 348 19.31 26.02 10.17
C ALA A 348 18.14 25.09 9.81
N TYR A 349 18.29 24.35 8.71
CA TYR A 349 17.29 23.41 8.19
C TYR A 349 15.89 24.01 7.94
N HIS A 350 15.78 25.34 7.84
CA HIS A 350 14.51 26.00 7.51
C HIS A 350 14.10 25.61 6.09
N THR A 351 12.84 25.27 5.95
CA THR A 351 12.23 24.93 4.65
C THR A 351 10.96 25.76 4.47
N SER A 352 10.75 26.36 3.28
CA SER A 352 9.51 27.05 2.97
C SER A 352 8.91 26.63 1.65
N TYR A 353 7.60 26.72 1.53
CA TYR A 353 6.81 26.31 0.38
C TYR A 353 5.88 27.45 -0.06
N ALA A 354 5.73 27.60 -1.38
CA ALA A 354 4.71 28.43 -1.96
C ALA A 354 3.88 27.62 -2.95
N TYR A 355 2.59 27.88 -3.00
CA TYR A 355 1.62 27.15 -3.80
C TYR A 355 0.84 28.05 -4.73
N ASP A 356 0.38 27.50 -5.84
CA ASP A 356 -0.65 28.13 -6.67
C ASP A 356 -2.07 27.84 -6.13
N ALA A 357 -3.08 28.38 -6.80
CA ALA A 357 -4.48 28.18 -6.44
C ALA A 357 -4.95 26.72 -6.56
N ASN A 358 -4.28 25.90 -7.38
CA ASN A 358 -4.59 24.47 -7.57
C ASN A 358 -3.88 23.58 -6.53
N GLY A 359 -3.03 24.15 -5.67
CA GLY A 359 -2.25 23.41 -4.67
C GLY A 359 -0.91 22.88 -5.18
N ASN A 360 -0.49 23.20 -6.40
CA ASN A 360 0.83 22.80 -6.87
C ASN A 360 1.92 23.68 -6.22
N ILE A 361 3.03 23.06 -5.84
CA ILE A 361 4.21 23.78 -5.34
C ILE A 361 4.80 24.60 -6.48
N ILE A 362 4.93 25.89 -6.32
CA ILE A 362 5.58 26.81 -7.27
C ILE A 362 6.98 27.20 -6.84
N ARG A 363 7.25 27.16 -5.54
CA ARG A 363 8.59 27.44 -4.97
C ARG A 363 8.82 26.59 -3.72
N LEU A 364 10.06 26.14 -3.55
CA LEU A 364 10.56 25.51 -2.34
C LEU A 364 11.94 26.09 -2.03
N THR A 365 12.19 26.47 -0.77
CA THR A 365 13.53 26.84 -0.30
C THR A 365 13.95 25.89 0.81
N ARG A 366 15.22 25.54 0.88
CA ARG A 366 15.80 24.80 2.00
C ARG A 366 17.14 25.39 2.39
N ASN A 367 17.40 25.43 3.69
CA ASN A 367 18.69 25.81 4.22
C ASN A 367 19.43 24.58 4.75
N ASP A 368 20.75 24.65 4.77
CA ASP A 368 21.62 23.66 5.36
C ASP A 368 21.66 23.74 6.90
N GLN A 369 22.51 22.94 7.51
CA GLN A 369 22.73 22.92 8.95
C GLN A 369 23.29 24.24 9.54
N ASN A 370 23.89 25.09 8.71
CA ASN A 370 24.46 26.38 9.12
C ASN A 370 23.49 27.54 8.83
N GLY A 371 22.34 27.26 8.20
CA GLY A 371 21.37 28.25 7.77
C GLY A 371 21.68 28.90 6.42
N ALA A 372 22.68 28.42 5.70
CA ALA A 372 22.93 28.85 4.33
C ALA A 372 21.93 28.22 3.37
N ALA A 373 21.60 28.94 2.29
CA ALA A 373 20.68 28.44 1.29
C ALA A 373 21.28 27.20 0.59
N MET A 374 20.59 26.07 0.68
CA MET A 374 20.91 24.82 0.00
C MET A 374 20.11 24.68 -1.30
N ASP A 375 18.82 24.99 -1.27
CA ASP A 375 17.96 25.01 -2.46
C ASP A 375 17.11 26.28 -2.51
N ASN A 376 16.87 26.76 -3.72
CA ASN A 376 15.85 27.77 -4.03
C ASN A 376 15.17 27.36 -5.32
N LEU A 377 14.31 26.37 -5.20
CA LEU A 377 13.68 25.67 -6.31
C LEU A 377 12.47 26.43 -6.85
N THR A 378 12.41 26.55 -8.18
CA THR A 378 11.23 27.04 -8.91
C THR A 378 10.66 25.92 -9.75
N TYR A 379 9.38 25.64 -9.55
CA TYR A 379 8.65 24.58 -10.24
C TYR A 379 7.90 25.13 -11.46
N HIS A 380 8.18 24.57 -12.61
CA HIS A 380 7.61 25.03 -13.88
C HIS A 380 6.57 24.05 -14.41
N TYR A 381 5.41 24.61 -14.72
CA TYR A 381 4.27 23.87 -15.25
C TYR A 381 3.87 24.41 -16.61
N ALA A 382 3.19 23.59 -17.43
CA ALA A 382 2.72 24.00 -18.74
C ALA A 382 1.77 25.20 -18.65
N GLN A 383 2.07 26.26 -19.43
CA GLN A 383 1.29 27.50 -19.55
C GLN A 383 0.90 27.77 -20.98
N ASP A 384 -0.23 28.43 -21.19
CA ASP A 384 -0.64 28.95 -22.47
C ASP A 384 0.11 30.27 -22.85
N ALA A 385 -0.21 30.82 -23.99
CA ALA A 385 0.41 32.08 -24.47
C ALA A 385 0.14 33.29 -23.57
N TYR A 386 -0.83 33.21 -22.65
CA TYR A 386 -1.19 34.25 -21.68
C TYR A 386 -0.62 34.00 -20.29
N GLY A 387 0.24 32.99 -20.14
CA GLY A 387 0.82 32.60 -18.85
C GLY A 387 -0.14 31.84 -17.93
N LYS A 388 -1.33 31.48 -18.41
CA LYS A 388 -2.29 30.68 -17.65
C LYS A 388 -1.90 29.20 -17.71
N ARG A 389 -1.95 28.52 -16.57
CA ARG A 389 -1.64 27.10 -16.47
C ARG A 389 -2.64 26.26 -17.28
N ILE A 390 -2.10 25.36 -18.11
CA ILE A 390 -2.89 24.45 -18.94
C ILE A 390 -3.31 23.21 -18.15
N ASN A 391 -2.39 22.69 -17.31
CA ASN A 391 -2.60 21.52 -16.46
C ASN A 391 -1.63 21.51 -15.27
N ASN A 392 -1.75 20.53 -14.39
CA ASN A 392 -0.92 20.38 -13.19
C ASN A 392 0.36 19.52 -13.44
N ARG A 393 0.72 19.25 -14.70
CA ARG A 393 1.90 18.48 -15.03
C ARG A 393 3.15 19.31 -14.82
N LEU A 394 4.03 18.88 -13.93
CA LEU A 394 5.37 19.45 -13.75
C LEU A 394 6.20 19.18 -14.99
N LEU A 395 6.84 20.21 -15.51
CA LEU A 395 7.74 20.15 -16.66
C LEU A 395 9.19 19.98 -16.22
N HIS A 396 9.66 20.86 -15.36
CA HIS A 396 11.02 20.86 -14.81
C HIS A 396 11.10 21.70 -13.55
N VAL A 397 12.21 21.54 -12.83
CA VAL A 397 12.55 22.33 -11.65
C VAL A 397 13.88 23.03 -11.89
N ASN A 398 13.95 24.33 -11.57
CA ASN A 398 15.19 25.08 -11.59
C ASN A 398 15.62 25.39 -10.16
N ASP A 399 16.91 25.25 -9.90
CA ASP A 399 17.54 25.73 -8.69
C ASP A 399 18.33 27.01 -8.96
N ALA A 400 18.10 28.03 -8.12
CA ALA A 400 18.82 29.28 -8.19
C ALA A 400 20.14 29.27 -7.39
N VAL A 401 20.34 28.31 -6.49
CA VAL A 401 21.59 28.13 -5.71
C VAL A 401 22.60 27.39 -6.58
N LYS A 402 23.78 27.97 -6.75
CA LYS A 402 24.88 27.39 -7.54
C LYS A 402 25.94 26.84 -6.63
N GLY A 403 26.39 25.61 -6.90
CA GLY A 403 27.63 25.08 -6.35
C GLY A 403 27.57 24.42 -4.98
N SER A 404 26.41 23.89 -4.58
CA SER A 404 26.34 22.97 -3.45
C SER A 404 26.90 21.61 -3.86
N GLU A 405 28.09 21.27 -3.38
CA GLU A 405 28.68 19.93 -3.53
C GLU A 405 28.04 18.99 -2.48
N GLY A 406 26.80 18.53 -2.71
CA GLY A 406 26.08 17.65 -1.79
C GLY A 406 24.95 16.88 -2.47
N PRO A 407 24.12 16.14 -1.71
CA PRO A 407 22.90 15.51 -2.23
C PRO A 407 21.81 16.57 -2.48
N ASP A 408 22.04 17.41 -3.46
CA ASP A 408 21.25 18.56 -3.84
C ASP A 408 20.44 18.29 -5.12
N ILE A 409 19.28 18.95 -5.27
CA ILE A 409 18.48 18.90 -6.49
C ILE A 409 19.10 19.81 -7.53
N LYS A 410 19.75 19.20 -8.51
CA LYS A 410 20.40 19.93 -9.60
C LYS A 410 19.39 20.66 -10.47
N ASN A 411 19.77 21.85 -10.94
CA ASN A 411 19.02 22.60 -11.94
C ASN A 411 18.78 21.73 -13.19
N GLN A 412 17.51 21.48 -13.53
CA GLN A 412 17.12 20.65 -14.68
C GLN A 412 17.10 21.42 -16.01
N GLY A 413 17.44 22.72 -16.02
CA GLY A 413 17.44 23.55 -17.22
C GLY A 413 16.05 23.93 -17.72
N THR A 414 15.92 24.21 -19.01
CA THR A 414 14.67 24.52 -19.68
C THR A 414 14.16 23.30 -20.44
N TYR A 415 12.98 22.83 -20.09
CA TYR A 415 12.29 21.80 -20.86
C TYR A 415 11.60 22.45 -22.06
N THR A 416 12.07 22.15 -23.27
CA THR A 416 11.32 22.40 -24.50
C THR A 416 10.49 21.16 -24.82
N PRO A 417 9.13 21.22 -24.77
CA PRO A 417 8.33 20.08 -25.17
C PRO A 417 8.66 19.71 -26.61
N HIS A 418 9.02 18.47 -26.88
CA HIS A 418 9.06 17.96 -28.26
C HIS A 418 7.67 18.19 -28.84
N LYS A 419 7.56 19.00 -29.92
CA LYS A 419 6.37 19.01 -30.76
C LYS A 419 6.17 17.58 -31.25
N PRO A 420 4.98 16.98 -31.07
CA PRO A 420 4.70 15.73 -31.77
C PRO A 420 4.81 16.01 -33.27
N SER A 421 5.69 15.26 -33.92
CA SER A 421 5.83 15.19 -35.37
C SER A 421 4.58 14.59 -36.00
#